data_a9ee33ce3ef7d77d4d24e196cd33d939
#
_entry.id   a9ee33ce3ef7d77d4d24e196cd33d939
#
_cell.length_a   1.000
_cell.length_b   1.000
_cell.length_c   1.000
_cell.angle_alpha   90.00
_cell.angle_beta   90.00
_cell.angle_gamma   90.00
#
_symmetry.space_group_name_H-M   'P 1'
#
loop_
_entity.id
_entity.type
_entity.pdbx_description
1 polymer ?
#
loop_
_entity_poly.entity_id
_entity_poly.type
_entity_poly.pdbx_seq_one_letter_code
_entity_poly.pdbx_strand_id
1 'polypeptide(L)'
;MVSSRGRPYWEEPMRVAVIENMRNTGLGALAAALDEAGAEIEWFRVWQDGVLPKDISGHDALVVLGGEQSALDDETHPYLPELARLTRRFGDAGKAVLGICLGSQILARAYGADNHLGIAREFGWHEIGVTADGRADPLLSALGGEFTIFEWHADTFSLPEGAVCLASSPVAENQAFRIGRAVYGTQFHFEANAAVVAQWKAEFPDTIARIAPGWLENHAELAARHGAAADAAGLAIARAWVSLIERQEVEMLSQVSA
;
A
#
# COMPACT_ATOMS: atom_id res chain seq x y z
N MET A 1 27.38 -18.40 5.76
CA MET A 1 26.21 -18.92 5.04
C MET A 1 26.08 -18.13 3.74
N VAL A 2 25.90 -18.81 2.63
CA VAL A 2 25.69 -18.18 1.31
C VAL A 2 24.33 -18.59 0.79
N SER A 3 23.66 -17.67 0.07
CA SER A 3 22.38 -17.89 -0.58
C SER A 3 22.52 -18.87 -1.76
N SER A 4 21.39 -19.24 -2.35
CA SER A 4 21.36 -20.03 -3.60
C SER A 4 22.08 -19.35 -4.76
N ARG A 5 22.37 -18.04 -4.66
CA ARG A 5 23.14 -17.24 -5.63
C ARG A 5 24.62 -17.10 -5.26
N GLY A 6 25.08 -17.81 -4.20
CA GLY A 6 26.50 -17.83 -3.79
C GLY A 6 26.99 -16.58 -3.06
N ARG A 7 26.10 -15.66 -2.66
CA ARG A 7 26.41 -14.49 -1.85
C ARG A 7 26.08 -14.73 -0.37
N PRO A 8 26.80 -14.14 0.58
CA PRO A 8 26.38 -14.11 1.97
C PRO A 8 24.96 -13.52 2.08
N TYR A 9 24.09 -14.07 2.94
CA TYR A 9 22.70 -13.61 3.08
C TYR A 9 22.58 -12.12 3.43
N TRP A 10 23.54 -11.54 4.15
CA TRP A 10 23.58 -10.12 4.45
C TRP A 10 23.96 -9.23 3.25
N GLU A 11 24.43 -9.82 2.15
CA GLU A 11 24.72 -9.15 0.86
C GLU A 11 23.58 -9.30 -0.16
N GLU A 12 22.57 -10.13 0.12
CA GLU A 12 21.41 -10.22 -0.76
C GLU A 12 20.53 -8.98 -0.61
N PRO A 13 20.04 -8.42 -1.71
CA PRO A 13 19.12 -7.29 -1.64
C PRO A 13 17.80 -7.72 -0.99
N MET A 14 17.14 -6.78 -0.30
CA MET A 14 15.76 -6.90 0.13
C MET A 14 14.88 -7.20 -1.08
N ARG A 15 14.00 -8.20 -1.00
CA ARG A 15 13.10 -8.57 -2.10
C ARG A 15 11.66 -8.25 -1.76
N VAL A 16 11.02 -7.45 -2.59
CA VAL A 16 9.64 -6.99 -2.39
C VAL A 16 8.76 -7.47 -3.53
N ALA A 17 7.72 -8.25 -3.22
CA ALA A 17 6.67 -8.58 -4.16
C ALA A 17 5.69 -7.39 -4.26
N VAL A 18 5.40 -6.95 -5.48
CA VAL A 18 4.44 -5.88 -5.75
C VAL A 18 3.30 -6.42 -6.61
N ILE A 19 2.10 -6.39 -6.06
CA ILE A 19 0.88 -6.77 -6.78
C ILE A 19 0.27 -5.53 -7.42
N GLU A 20 0.29 -5.49 -8.75
CA GLU A 20 -0.33 -4.45 -9.56
C GLU A 20 -1.72 -4.93 -10.01
N ASN A 21 -2.77 -4.37 -9.41
CA ASN A 21 -4.16 -4.77 -9.62
C ASN A 21 -4.77 -4.18 -10.90
N MET A 22 -4.24 -3.06 -11.38
CA MET A 22 -4.60 -2.43 -12.64
C MET A 22 -3.38 -1.79 -13.29
N ARG A 23 -3.45 -1.54 -14.60
CA ARG A 23 -2.37 -0.88 -15.33
C ARG A 23 -2.10 0.53 -14.78
N ASN A 24 -0.83 0.90 -14.74
CA ASN A 24 -0.38 2.27 -14.46
C ASN A 24 -0.67 2.78 -13.04
N THR A 25 -0.78 1.90 -12.05
CA THR A 25 -0.86 2.33 -10.66
C THR A 25 0.44 2.93 -10.14
N GLY A 26 1.58 2.41 -10.55
CA GLY A 26 2.90 2.94 -10.19
C GLY A 26 3.24 2.86 -8.70
N LEU A 27 4.51 2.98 -8.36
CA LEU A 27 4.97 3.02 -6.96
C LEU A 27 5.32 4.43 -6.47
N GLY A 28 5.46 5.40 -7.40
CA GLY A 28 5.71 6.80 -7.05
C GLY A 28 6.73 7.02 -5.94
N ALA A 29 6.30 7.63 -4.82
CA ALA A 29 7.16 7.87 -3.66
C ALA A 29 7.71 6.58 -3.03
N LEU A 30 6.96 5.48 -3.10
CA LEU A 30 7.42 4.19 -2.58
C LEU A 30 8.58 3.62 -3.41
N ALA A 31 8.59 3.85 -4.74
CA ALA A 31 9.73 3.45 -5.59
C ALA A 31 11.03 4.12 -5.15
N ALA A 32 10.98 5.42 -4.83
CA ALA A 32 12.14 6.15 -4.36
C ALA A 32 12.70 5.57 -3.04
N ALA A 33 11.83 5.27 -2.08
CA ALA A 33 12.23 4.69 -0.80
C ALA A 33 12.81 3.26 -0.94
N LEU A 34 12.24 2.44 -1.82
CA LEU A 34 12.74 1.09 -2.12
C LEU A 34 14.10 1.14 -2.82
N ASP A 35 14.29 2.06 -3.77
CA ASP A 35 15.57 2.28 -4.45
C ASP A 35 16.67 2.74 -3.47
N GLU A 36 16.35 3.69 -2.58
CA GLU A 36 17.22 4.15 -1.50
C GLU A 36 17.69 2.99 -0.59
N ALA A 37 16.81 2.01 -0.37
CA ALA A 37 17.12 0.82 0.43
C ALA A 37 17.83 -0.30 -0.36
N GLY A 38 18.04 -0.12 -1.67
CA GLY A 38 18.60 -1.14 -2.55
C GLY A 38 17.74 -2.38 -2.70
N ALA A 39 16.40 -2.22 -2.65
CA ALA A 39 15.47 -3.33 -2.76
C ALA A 39 15.33 -3.82 -4.21
N GLU A 40 15.21 -5.13 -4.38
CA GLU A 40 14.77 -5.76 -5.64
C GLU A 40 13.25 -5.89 -5.64
N ILE A 41 12.60 -5.39 -6.69
CA ILE A 41 11.16 -5.42 -6.85
C ILE A 41 10.79 -6.51 -7.85
N GLU A 42 9.92 -7.44 -7.45
CA GLU A 42 9.30 -8.40 -8.33
C GLU A 42 7.82 -8.04 -8.54
N TRP A 43 7.47 -7.74 -9.81
CA TRP A 43 6.13 -7.33 -10.18
C TRP A 43 5.23 -8.50 -10.53
N PHE A 44 4.04 -8.53 -9.96
CA PHE A 44 2.95 -9.44 -10.28
C PHE A 44 1.78 -8.62 -10.83
N ARG A 45 1.66 -8.61 -12.16
CA ARG A 45 0.64 -7.85 -12.88
C ARG A 45 -0.62 -8.66 -13.05
N VAL A 46 -1.37 -8.83 -11.96
CA VAL A 46 -2.57 -9.69 -11.93
C VAL A 46 -3.68 -9.25 -12.88
N TRP A 47 -3.70 -7.98 -13.26
CA TRP A 47 -4.59 -7.48 -14.30
C TRP A 47 -4.30 -8.08 -15.69
N GLN A 48 -3.10 -8.59 -15.93
CA GLN A 48 -2.68 -9.16 -17.20
C GLN A 48 -2.92 -10.67 -17.27
N ASP A 49 -2.56 -11.41 -16.23
CA ASP A 49 -2.50 -12.87 -16.25
C ASP A 49 -3.08 -13.56 -14.99
N GLY A 50 -3.46 -12.79 -13.98
CA GLY A 50 -3.97 -13.32 -12.72
C GLY A 50 -2.94 -14.04 -11.85
N VAL A 51 -1.64 -13.97 -12.22
CA VAL A 51 -0.58 -14.71 -11.53
C VAL A 51 -0.16 -14.00 -10.26
N LEU A 52 -0.14 -14.74 -9.15
CA LEU A 52 0.33 -14.32 -7.84
C LEU A 52 1.63 -15.04 -7.47
N PRO A 53 2.40 -14.52 -6.48
CA PRO A 53 3.47 -15.29 -5.84
C PRO A 53 2.98 -16.67 -5.40
N LYS A 54 3.73 -17.72 -5.75
CA LYS A 54 3.35 -19.11 -5.38
C LYS A 54 3.34 -19.32 -3.87
N ASP A 55 4.25 -18.67 -3.18
CA ASP A 55 4.41 -18.73 -1.73
C ASP A 55 5.08 -17.46 -1.20
N ILE A 56 5.32 -17.43 0.11
CA ILE A 56 5.89 -16.27 0.80
C ILE A 56 7.42 -16.32 0.94
N SER A 57 8.08 -17.42 0.53
CA SER A 57 9.50 -17.67 0.84
C SER A 57 10.46 -16.81 0.04
N GLY A 58 10.03 -16.37 -1.15
CA GLY A 58 10.87 -15.65 -2.09
C GLY A 58 11.01 -14.14 -1.81
N HIS A 59 10.27 -13.58 -0.84
CA HIS A 59 10.18 -12.14 -0.63
C HIS A 59 10.19 -11.79 0.86
N ASP A 60 10.79 -10.66 1.20
CA ASP A 60 10.84 -10.09 2.55
C ASP A 60 9.59 -9.28 2.88
N ALA A 61 8.92 -8.73 1.86
CA ALA A 61 7.73 -7.92 2.01
C ALA A 61 6.76 -8.10 0.83
N LEU A 62 5.50 -7.70 1.05
CA LEU A 62 4.43 -7.66 0.06
C LEU A 62 3.82 -6.25 0.01
N VAL A 63 3.69 -5.71 -1.20
CA VAL A 63 2.92 -4.50 -1.49
C VAL A 63 1.72 -4.87 -2.36
N VAL A 64 0.52 -4.45 -1.97
CA VAL A 64 -0.71 -4.60 -2.75
C VAL A 64 -1.21 -3.21 -3.12
N LEU A 65 -1.10 -2.87 -4.40
CA LEU A 65 -1.47 -1.55 -4.93
C LEU A 65 -2.97 -1.38 -5.08
N GLY A 66 -3.38 -0.17 -5.39
CA GLY A 66 -4.74 0.21 -5.73
C GLY A 66 -5.28 -0.46 -7.00
N GLY A 67 -6.55 -0.21 -7.31
CA GLY A 67 -7.23 -0.70 -8.50
C GLY A 67 -8.65 -0.16 -8.61
N GLU A 68 -9.26 -0.28 -9.80
CA GLU A 68 -10.62 0.20 -10.07
C GLU A 68 -11.72 -0.75 -9.56
N GLN A 69 -11.38 -2.05 -9.37
CA GLN A 69 -12.31 -3.07 -8.89
C GLN A 69 -12.57 -2.92 -7.39
N SER A 70 -13.72 -3.46 -6.95
CA SER A 70 -13.97 -3.65 -5.53
C SER A 70 -13.15 -4.82 -4.97
N ALA A 71 -12.81 -4.76 -3.69
CA ALA A 71 -12.21 -5.87 -2.97
C ALA A 71 -13.13 -7.11 -2.87
N LEU A 72 -14.40 -7.00 -3.29
CA LEU A 72 -15.41 -8.06 -3.28
C LEU A 72 -15.77 -8.58 -4.68
N ASP A 73 -15.10 -8.13 -5.74
CA ASP A 73 -15.40 -8.48 -7.14
C ASP A 73 -14.84 -9.87 -7.54
N ASP A 74 -15.05 -10.89 -6.73
CA ASP A 74 -14.50 -12.24 -6.92
C ASP A 74 -14.92 -12.90 -8.24
N GLU A 75 -16.12 -12.58 -8.73
CA GLU A 75 -16.65 -13.14 -9.98
C GLU A 75 -15.88 -12.63 -11.21
N THR A 76 -15.54 -11.35 -11.22
CA THR A 76 -14.84 -10.69 -12.34
C THR A 76 -13.33 -10.68 -12.16
N HIS A 77 -12.86 -10.81 -10.92
CA HIS A 77 -11.44 -10.83 -10.53
C HIS A 77 -11.13 -12.05 -9.64
N PRO A 78 -11.14 -13.27 -10.21
CA PRO A 78 -11.09 -14.52 -9.43
C PRO A 78 -9.78 -14.73 -8.65
N TYR A 79 -8.77 -13.90 -8.86
CA TYR A 79 -7.53 -13.90 -8.07
C TYR A 79 -7.70 -13.25 -6.68
N LEU A 80 -8.71 -12.40 -6.46
CA LEU A 80 -8.88 -11.63 -5.21
C LEU A 80 -8.95 -12.49 -3.94
N PRO A 81 -9.69 -13.61 -3.89
CA PRO A 81 -9.70 -14.48 -2.72
C PRO A 81 -8.33 -15.07 -2.38
N GLU A 82 -7.54 -15.44 -3.42
CA GLU A 82 -6.18 -15.96 -3.18
C GLU A 82 -5.22 -14.84 -2.79
N LEU A 83 -5.36 -13.64 -3.36
CA LEU A 83 -4.59 -12.47 -2.95
C LEU A 83 -4.83 -12.13 -1.48
N ALA A 84 -6.08 -12.15 -1.01
CA ALA A 84 -6.41 -11.95 0.40
C ALA A 84 -5.73 -13.01 1.30
N ARG A 85 -5.79 -14.29 0.91
CA ARG A 85 -5.09 -15.38 1.64
C ARG A 85 -3.57 -15.19 1.65
N LEU A 86 -2.99 -14.82 0.50
CA LEU A 86 -1.55 -14.55 0.39
C LEU A 86 -1.14 -13.39 1.31
N THR A 87 -1.88 -12.29 1.27
CA THR A 87 -1.68 -11.11 2.13
C THR A 87 -1.68 -11.49 3.61
N ARG A 88 -2.66 -12.31 4.02
CA ARG A 88 -2.74 -12.85 5.38
C ARG A 88 -1.52 -13.70 5.74
N ARG A 89 -1.10 -14.61 4.84
CA ARG A 89 0.07 -15.47 5.07
C ARG A 89 1.37 -14.69 5.24
N PHE A 90 1.59 -13.61 4.49
CA PHE A 90 2.73 -12.72 4.70
C PHE A 90 2.71 -12.10 6.09
N GLY A 91 1.57 -11.55 6.51
CA GLY A 91 1.42 -10.93 7.82
C GLY A 91 1.58 -11.93 8.97
N ASP A 92 0.95 -13.11 8.89
CA ASP A 92 1.05 -14.16 9.91
C ASP A 92 2.47 -14.74 10.04
N ALA A 93 3.29 -14.65 8.97
CA ALA A 93 4.71 -14.97 8.98
C ALA A 93 5.60 -13.84 9.54
N GLY A 94 5.02 -12.73 10.02
CA GLY A 94 5.75 -11.58 10.55
C GLY A 94 6.43 -10.71 9.49
N LYS A 95 6.19 -10.97 8.19
CA LYS A 95 6.72 -10.16 7.09
C LYS A 95 5.97 -8.84 6.96
N ALA A 96 6.65 -7.83 6.44
CA ALA A 96 6.02 -6.55 6.18
C ALA A 96 5.01 -6.65 5.03
N VAL A 97 3.84 -6.06 5.25
CA VAL A 97 2.76 -5.98 4.26
C VAL A 97 2.26 -4.55 4.18
N LEU A 98 2.07 -4.07 2.97
CA LEU A 98 1.47 -2.77 2.69
C LEU A 98 0.32 -2.94 1.70
N GLY A 99 -0.87 -2.53 2.12
CA GLY A 99 -2.03 -2.37 1.23
C GLY A 99 -2.33 -0.90 1.01
N ILE A 100 -2.48 -0.48 -0.26
CA ILE A 100 -2.80 0.90 -0.64
C ILE A 100 -4.14 0.92 -1.37
N CYS A 101 -5.09 1.74 -0.92
CA CYS A 101 -6.44 1.89 -1.47
C CYS A 101 -7.15 0.53 -1.57
N LEU A 102 -7.39 -0.02 -2.75
CA LEU A 102 -7.90 -1.39 -2.91
C LEU A 102 -7.07 -2.41 -2.12
N GLY A 103 -5.75 -2.25 -2.10
CA GLY A 103 -4.86 -3.12 -1.32
C GLY A 103 -5.15 -3.09 0.17
N SER A 104 -5.51 -1.95 0.75
CA SER A 104 -5.91 -1.83 2.15
C SER A 104 -7.26 -2.50 2.43
N GLN A 105 -8.17 -2.43 1.47
CA GLN A 105 -9.48 -3.09 1.53
C GLN A 105 -9.36 -4.61 1.44
N ILE A 106 -8.48 -5.12 0.56
CA ILE A 106 -8.12 -6.54 0.48
C ILE A 106 -7.45 -7.00 1.79
N LEU A 107 -6.58 -6.18 2.36
CA LEU A 107 -5.94 -6.44 3.64
C LEU A 107 -6.98 -6.50 4.77
N ALA A 108 -7.90 -5.55 4.84
CA ALA A 108 -9.00 -5.58 5.81
C ALA A 108 -9.84 -6.85 5.68
N ARG A 109 -10.23 -7.22 4.45
CA ARG A 109 -10.91 -8.48 4.13
C ARG A 109 -10.10 -9.72 4.58
N ALA A 110 -8.80 -9.74 4.34
CA ALA A 110 -7.91 -10.84 4.72
C ALA A 110 -7.89 -11.10 6.23
N TYR A 111 -8.17 -10.07 7.02
CA TYR A 111 -8.27 -10.14 8.48
C TYR A 111 -9.73 -10.13 8.99
N GLY A 112 -10.69 -10.42 8.10
CA GLY A 112 -12.09 -10.70 8.46
C GLY A 112 -12.95 -9.46 8.65
N ALA A 113 -12.49 -8.28 8.24
CA ALA A 113 -13.29 -7.06 8.28
C ALA A 113 -14.17 -6.92 7.03
N ASP A 114 -15.25 -6.16 7.16
CA ASP A 114 -16.19 -5.87 6.09
C ASP A 114 -15.67 -4.74 5.19
N ASN A 115 -15.96 -4.85 3.88
CA ASN A 115 -15.77 -3.78 2.92
C ASN A 115 -17.12 -3.12 2.61
N HIS A 116 -17.13 -1.78 2.56
CA HIS A 116 -18.32 -0.95 2.34
C HIS A 116 -18.21 -0.19 1.03
N LEU A 117 -19.09 -0.50 0.09
CA LEU A 117 -18.99 -0.01 -1.29
C LEU A 117 -19.71 1.33 -1.47
N GLY A 118 -19.05 2.29 -2.11
CA GLY A 118 -19.64 3.54 -2.60
C GLY A 118 -20.03 4.56 -1.53
N ILE A 119 -19.64 4.39 -0.27
CA ILE A 119 -20.10 5.23 0.86
C ILE A 119 -19.11 6.28 1.31
N ALA A 120 -17.85 6.22 0.86
CA ALA A 120 -16.78 7.10 1.32
C ALA A 120 -16.01 7.68 0.12
N ARG A 121 -16.59 8.68 -0.55
CA ARG A 121 -15.99 9.24 -1.76
C ARG A 121 -15.06 10.39 -1.44
N GLU A 122 -13.78 10.22 -1.77
CA GLU A 122 -12.76 11.25 -1.71
C GLU A 122 -11.93 11.22 -3.01
N PHE A 123 -11.60 12.40 -3.54
CA PHE A 123 -10.74 12.56 -4.71
C PHE A 123 -9.96 13.87 -4.64
N GLY A 124 -8.66 13.81 -4.92
CA GLY A 124 -7.77 14.96 -4.89
C GLY A 124 -6.97 15.03 -3.59
N TRP A 125 -6.37 16.20 -3.31
CA TRP A 125 -5.62 16.41 -2.09
C TRP A 125 -6.55 16.74 -0.93
N HIS A 126 -6.47 15.94 0.14
CA HIS A 126 -7.25 16.09 1.37
C HIS A 126 -6.33 16.13 2.58
N GLU A 127 -6.81 16.74 3.64
CA GLU A 127 -6.17 16.74 4.95
C GLU A 127 -6.65 15.53 5.75
N ILE A 128 -5.71 14.74 6.25
CA ILE A 128 -5.95 13.52 7.02
C ILE A 128 -5.48 13.73 8.45
N GLY A 129 -6.36 13.46 9.41
CA GLY A 129 -6.06 13.53 10.84
C GLY A 129 -5.33 12.29 11.33
N VAL A 130 -4.21 12.48 12.03
CA VAL A 130 -3.45 11.40 12.66
C VAL A 130 -3.98 11.14 14.05
N THR A 131 -4.37 9.91 14.38
CA THR A 131 -4.86 9.53 15.70
C THR A 131 -3.77 9.62 16.76
N ALA A 132 -4.13 9.46 18.05
CA ALA A 132 -3.13 9.38 19.12
C ALA A 132 -2.16 8.20 18.90
N ASP A 133 -2.70 7.04 18.50
CA ASP A 133 -1.91 5.86 18.18
C ASP A 133 -1.06 6.07 16.92
N GLY A 134 -1.59 6.76 15.89
CA GLY A 134 -0.83 7.09 14.68
C GLY A 134 0.36 8.01 14.97
N ARG A 135 0.24 8.96 15.89
CA ARG A 135 1.37 9.81 16.31
C ARG A 135 2.47 9.03 17.03
N ALA A 136 2.14 7.92 17.66
CA ALA A 136 3.09 7.04 18.34
C ALA A 136 3.61 5.93 17.41
N ASP A 137 2.99 5.74 16.24
CA ASP A 137 3.30 4.67 15.31
C ASP A 137 4.48 5.04 14.39
N PRO A 138 5.43 4.13 14.15
CA PRO A 138 6.57 4.39 13.26
C PRO A 138 6.20 4.92 11.89
N LEU A 139 5.04 4.49 11.32
CA LEU A 139 4.62 4.90 9.98
C LEU A 139 4.29 6.39 9.88
N LEU A 140 3.57 6.95 10.87
CA LEU A 140 3.02 8.30 10.79
C LEU A 140 3.62 9.28 11.81
N SER A 141 4.46 8.84 12.74
CA SER A 141 5.01 9.67 13.83
C SER A 141 5.74 10.94 13.36
N ALA A 142 6.31 10.92 12.14
CA ALA A 142 7.01 12.06 11.57
C ALA A 142 6.07 13.13 10.98
N LEU A 143 4.76 12.87 10.85
CA LEU A 143 3.80 13.75 10.15
C LEU A 143 3.03 14.71 11.07
N GLY A 144 3.18 14.56 12.39
CA GLY A 144 2.47 15.41 13.36
C GLY A 144 1.02 14.99 13.57
N GLY A 145 0.12 15.98 13.68
CA GLY A 145 -1.30 15.76 13.99
C GLY A 145 -2.20 15.60 12.78
N GLU A 146 -1.78 16.13 11.63
CA GLU A 146 -2.50 16.11 10.37
C GLU A 146 -1.52 16.29 9.22
N PHE A 147 -1.87 15.80 8.02
CA PHE A 147 -1.08 15.95 6.82
C PHE A 147 -1.95 15.94 5.57
N THR A 148 -1.50 16.62 4.51
CA THR A 148 -2.16 16.60 3.21
C THR A 148 -1.65 15.43 2.38
N ILE A 149 -2.58 14.68 1.75
CA ILE A 149 -2.25 13.55 0.88
C ILE A 149 -3.28 13.41 -0.24
N PHE A 150 -2.98 12.61 -1.28
CA PHE A 150 -3.89 12.38 -2.39
C PHE A 150 -4.85 11.24 -2.09
N GLU A 151 -6.13 11.46 -2.41
CA GLU A 151 -7.22 10.51 -2.27
C GLU A 151 -7.82 10.15 -3.62
N TRP A 152 -8.16 8.89 -3.82
CA TRP A 152 -8.97 8.42 -4.94
C TRP A 152 -9.68 7.13 -4.56
N HIS A 153 -10.80 7.24 -3.88
CA HIS A 153 -11.62 6.09 -3.51
C HIS A 153 -13.10 6.44 -3.37
N ALA A 154 -13.95 5.42 -3.41
CA ALA A 154 -15.37 5.51 -3.09
C ALA A 154 -15.76 4.46 -2.04
N ASP A 155 -14.99 3.41 -1.94
CA ASP A 155 -15.18 2.31 -1.00
C ASP A 155 -14.32 2.54 0.25
N THR A 156 -14.70 1.89 1.33
CA THR A 156 -13.95 1.87 2.59
C THR A 156 -14.14 0.52 3.30
N PHE A 157 -13.64 0.39 4.51
CA PHE A 157 -13.67 -0.86 5.26
C PHE A 157 -13.88 -0.62 6.76
N SER A 158 -14.39 -1.62 7.44
CA SER A 158 -14.36 -1.67 8.91
C SER A 158 -12.95 -1.99 9.39
N LEU A 159 -12.59 -1.50 10.57
CA LEU A 159 -11.29 -1.83 11.16
C LEU A 159 -11.25 -3.33 11.52
N PRO A 160 -10.23 -4.09 11.07
CA PRO A 160 -10.06 -5.48 11.47
C PRO A 160 -9.90 -5.65 12.99
N GLU A 161 -10.36 -6.78 13.53
CA GLU A 161 -10.19 -7.07 14.95
C GLU A 161 -8.70 -7.09 15.34
N GLY A 162 -8.36 -6.38 16.41
CA GLY A 162 -6.99 -6.22 16.89
C GLY A 162 -6.12 -5.26 16.06
N ALA A 163 -6.68 -4.62 15.04
CA ALA A 163 -6.00 -3.55 14.32
C ALA A 163 -6.03 -2.23 15.11
N VAL A 164 -5.03 -1.40 14.89
CA VAL A 164 -4.91 -0.05 15.45
C VAL A 164 -5.20 0.96 14.35
N CYS A 165 -6.20 1.83 14.53
CA CYS A 165 -6.49 2.94 13.63
C CYS A 165 -5.44 4.04 13.80
N LEU A 166 -4.75 4.41 12.71
CA LEU A 166 -3.65 5.36 12.74
C LEU A 166 -4.03 6.74 12.18
N ALA A 167 -4.99 6.78 11.26
CA ALA A 167 -5.44 8.02 10.62
C ALA A 167 -6.92 7.93 10.25
N SER A 168 -7.58 9.09 10.17
CA SER A 168 -9.00 9.21 9.83
C SER A 168 -9.27 10.49 9.04
N SER A 169 -10.40 10.50 8.29
CA SER A 169 -10.98 11.71 7.71
C SER A 169 -12.47 11.82 8.11
N PRO A 170 -13.10 12.97 7.91
CA PRO A 170 -14.55 13.10 8.13
C PRO A 170 -15.40 12.20 7.24
N VAL A 171 -14.86 11.72 6.11
CA VAL A 171 -15.54 10.88 5.13
C VAL A 171 -15.27 9.41 5.36
N ALA A 172 -14.03 9.05 5.73
CA ALA A 172 -13.60 7.69 6.00
C ALA A 172 -12.93 7.60 7.38
N GLU A 173 -13.59 6.93 8.33
CA GLU A 173 -13.09 6.76 9.69
C GLU A 173 -11.74 6.02 9.71
N ASN A 174 -11.54 5.09 8.79
CA ASN A 174 -10.35 4.26 8.72
C ASN A 174 -9.50 4.63 7.49
N GLN A 175 -8.67 5.65 7.61
CA GLN A 175 -7.74 6.09 6.56
C GLN A 175 -6.41 5.35 6.58
N ALA A 176 -5.96 4.92 7.76
CA ALA A 176 -4.81 4.05 7.89
C ALA A 176 -4.93 3.17 9.13
N PHE A 177 -4.42 1.96 9.04
CA PHE A 177 -4.39 1.02 10.17
C PHE A 177 -3.13 0.16 10.16
N ARG A 178 -2.85 -0.44 11.33
CA ARG A 178 -1.79 -1.42 11.52
C ARG A 178 -2.32 -2.67 12.22
N ILE A 179 -1.82 -3.83 11.79
CA ILE A 179 -2.03 -5.11 12.46
C ILE A 179 -0.66 -5.67 12.84
N GLY A 180 -0.50 -6.07 14.09
CA GLY A 180 0.77 -6.60 14.59
C GLY A 180 1.92 -5.60 14.40
N ARG A 181 3.11 -6.11 13.97
CA ARG A 181 4.33 -5.31 13.86
C ARG A 181 4.43 -4.46 12.59
N ALA A 182 4.14 -5.05 11.43
CA ALA A 182 4.51 -4.46 10.14
C ALA A 182 3.47 -4.68 9.02
N VAL A 183 2.22 -4.95 9.36
CA VAL A 183 1.12 -5.07 8.40
C VAL A 183 0.33 -3.77 8.42
N TYR A 184 0.38 -3.01 7.32
CA TYR A 184 -0.22 -1.68 7.21
C TYR A 184 -1.18 -1.58 6.04
N GLY A 185 -2.30 -0.91 6.25
CA GLY A 185 -3.23 -0.49 5.20
C GLY A 185 -3.39 1.02 5.20
N THR A 186 -3.35 1.64 4.02
CA THR A 186 -3.70 3.06 3.81
C THR A 186 -4.80 3.16 2.77
N GLN A 187 -5.87 3.89 3.07
CA GLN A 187 -6.92 4.17 2.10
C GLN A 187 -6.45 5.24 1.11
N PHE A 188 -5.72 6.23 1.60
CA PHE A 188 -5.11 7.28 0.79
C PHE A 188 -3.90 6.77 -0.02
N HIS A 189 -3.55 7.54 -1.05
CA HIS A 189 -2.46 7.27 -1.98
C HIS A 189 -1.20 8.06 -1.62
N PHE A 190 -0.42 7.58 -0.67
CA PHE A 190 0.85 8.25 -0.31
C PHE A 190 1.94 8.04 -1.37
N GLU A 191 1.81 7.02 -2.20
CA GLU A 191 2.70 6.78 -3.34
C GLU A 191 2.47 7.78 -4.48
N ALA A 192 1.27 8.39 -4.55
CA ALA A 192 0.87 9.27 -5.64
C ALA A 192 1.54 10.65 -5.56
N ASN A 193 2.82 10.70 -5.92
CA ASN A 193 3.55 11.94 -6.10
C ASN A 193 3.09 12.72 -7.34
N ALA A 194 3.62 13.93 -7.54
CA ALA A 194 3.26 14.80 -8.65
C ALA A 194 3.32 14.11 -10.03
N ALA A 195 4.27 13.20 -10.25
CA ALA A 195 4.40 12.48 -11.51
C ALA A 195 3.26 11.45 -11.70
N VAL A 196 2.90 10.71 -10.65
CA VAL A 196 1.79 9.75 -10.66
C VAL A 196 0.46 10.47 -10.85
N VAL A 197 0.21 11.57 -10.13
CA VAL A 197 -1.00 12.38 -10.29
C VAL A 197 -1.11 12.94 -11.71
N ALA A 198 0.01 13.41 -12.30
CA ALA A 198 0.03 13.89 -13.68
C ALA A 198 -0.30 12.78 -14.69
N GLN A 199 0.20 11.57 -14.47
CA GLN A 199 -0.10 10.39 -15.27
C GLN A 199 -1.59 10.04 -15.17
N TRP A 200 -2.15 9.92 -13.97
CA TRP A 200 -3.57 9.62 -13.77
C TRP A 200 -4.49 10.67 -14.42
N LYS A 201 -4.11 11.95 -14.31
CA LYS A 201 -4.83 13.03 -14.99
C LYS A 201 -4.86 12.84 -16.51
N ALA A 202 -3.78 12.35 -17.10
CA ALA A 202 -3.70 12.14 -18.54
C ALA A 202 -4.46 10.87 -18.99
N GLU A 203 -4.50 9.83 -18.14
CA GLU A 203 -5.09 8.55 -18.50
C GLU A 203 -6.59 8.46 -18.20
N PHE A 204 -7.06 9.15 -17.17
CA PHE A 204 -8.44 9.04 -16.67
C PHE A 204 -9.22 10.38 -16.69
N PRO A 205 -9.09 11.26 -17.71
CA PRO A 205 -9.71 12.59 -17.69
C PRO A 205 -11.23 12.52 -17.57
N ASP A 206 -11.89 11.62 -18.28
CA ASP A 206 -13.35 11.47 -18.27
C ASP A 206 -13.85 10.96 -16.91
N THR A 207 -13.13 10.04 -16.30
CA THR A 207 -13.47 9.54 -14.95
C THR A 207 -13.32 10.66 -13.94
N ILE A 208 -12.22 11.41 -13.97
CA ILE A 208 -11.98 12.53 -13.06
C ILE A 208 -13.04 13.61 -13.23
N ALA A 209 -13.36 14.00 -14.47
CA ALA A 209 -14.40 15.00 -14.73
C ALA A 209 -15.78 14.58 -14.18
N ARG A 210 -16.08 13.28 -14.19
CA ARG A 210 -17.34 12.73 -13.67
C ARG A 210 -17.40 12.71 -12.15
N ILE A 211 -16.29 12.33 -11.46
CA ILE A 211 -16.28 12.16 -10.00
C ILE A 211 -15.92 13.44 -9.25
N ALA A 212 -15.16 14.34 -9.88
CA ALA A 212 -14.71 15.61 -9.32
C ALA A 212 -14.82 16.75 -10.36
N PRO A 213 -16.05 17.19 -10.68
CA PRO A 213 -16.27 18.27 -11.64
C PRO A 213 -15.46 19.52 -11.27
N GLY A 214 -14.73 20.10 -12.24
CA GLY A 214 -13.89 21.28 -12.05
C GLY A 214 -12.48 21.00 -11.52
N TRP A 215 -12.16 19.76 -11.11
CA TRP A 215 -10.82 19.45 -10.59
C TRP A 215 -9.74 19.59 -11.67
N LEU A 216 -10.03 19.12 -12.90
CA LEU A 216 -9.07 19.21 -14.02
C LEU A 216 -8.69 20.65 -14.36
N GLU A 217 -9.65 21.55 -14.34
CA GLU A 217 -9.46 22.99 -14.61
C GLU A 217 -8.64 23.65 -13.49
N ASN A 218 -8.87 23.24 -12.24
CA ASN A 218 -8.22 23.80 -11.07
C ASN A 218 -6.95 23.05 -10.65
N HIS A 219 -6.59 21.97 -11.36
CA HIS A 219 -5.47 21.11 -11.00
C HIS A 219 -4.16 21.84 -10.75
N ALA A 220 -3.80 22.82 -11.62
CA ALA A 220 -2.54 23.54 -11.50
C ALA A 220 -2.46 24.35 -10.19
N GLU A 221 -3.56 24.98 -9.78
CA GLU A 221 -3.65 25.73 -8.52
C GLU A 221 -3.60 24.77 -7.31
N LEU A 222 -4.37 23.67 -7.37
CA LEU A 222 -4.41 22.65 -6.31
C LEU A 222 -3.04 22.00 -6.13
N ALA A 223 -2.37 21.64 -7.22
CA ALA A 223 -1.02 21.07 -7.19
C ALA A 223 0.02 22.05 -6.61
N ALA A 224 -0.07 23.35 -6.98
CA ALA A 224 0.80 24.37 -6.42
C ALA A 224 0.59 24.58 -4.92
N ARG A 225 -0.65 24.41 -4.43
CA ARG A 225 -1.01 24.59 -3.02
C ARG A 225 -0.65 23.37 -2.16
N HIS A 226 -0.90 22.16 -2.65
CA HIS A 226 -0.90 20.93 -1.86
C HIS A 226 0.18 19.94 -2.25
N GLY A 227 0.62 19.93 -3.52
CA GLY A 227 1.45 18.88 -4.09
C GLY A 227 2.76 18.66 -3.34
N ALA A 228 3.51 19.72 -3.06
CA ALA A 228 4.81 19.60 -2.40
C ALA A 228 4.69 19.04 -0.97
N ALA A 229 3.64 19.43 -0.23
CA ALA A 229 3.40 18.90 1.12
C ALA A 229 2.99 17.40 1.07
N ALA A 230 2.12 17.04 0.11
CA ALA A 230 1.70 15.66 -0.10
C ALA A 230 2.88 14.77 -0.54
N ASP A 231 3.73 15.24 -1.46
CA ASP A 231 4.93 14.50 -1.89
C ASP A 231 5.91 14.27 -0.72
N ALA A 232 6.09 15.28 0.13
CA ALA A 232 6.96 15.16 1.30
C ALA A 232 6.38 14.17 2.33
N ALA A 233 5.08 14.23 2.62
CA ALA A 233 4.40 13.29 3.50
C ALA A 233 4.45 11.86 2.92
N GLY A 234 4.16 11.71 1.63
CA GLY A 234 4.20 10.41 0.95
C GLY A 234 5.58 9.76 1.01
N LEU A 235 6.64 10.52 0.77
CA LEU A 235 8.01 10.01 0.85
C LEU A 235 8.40 9.64 2.29
N ALA A 236 7.94 10.42 3.29
CA ALA A 236 8.19 10.09 4.70
C ALA A 236 7.50 8.77 5.09
N ILE A 237 6.23 8.57 4.71
CA ILE A 237 5.50 7.31 4.92
C ILE A 237 6.21 6.14 4.23
N ALA A 238 6.61 6.32 2.96
CA ALA A 238 7.30 5.30 2.20
C ALA A 238 8.60 4.84 2.88
N ARG A 239 9.46 5.79 3.29
CA ARG A 239 10.70 5.49 4.01
C ARG A 239 10.44 4.82 5.35
N ALA A 240 9.44 5.29 6.10
CA ALA A 240 9.04 4.70 7.37
C ALA A 240 8.64 3.23 7.18
N TRP A 241 7.77 2.93 6.20
CA TRP A 241 7.37 1.55 5.94
C TRP A 241 8.52 0.67 5.49
N VAL A 242 9.37 1.14 4.57
CA VAL A 242 10.55 0.38 4.09
C VAL A 242 11.49 0.04 5.25
N SER A 243 11.65 0.94 6.24
CA SER A 243 12.48 0.68 7.43
C SER A 243 11.95 -0.44 8.34
N LEU A 244 10.67 -0.81 8.21
CA LEU A 244 10.04 -1.89 8.97
C LEU A 244 10.24 -3.27 8.33
N ILE A 245 10.77 -3.34 7.12
CA ILE A 245 11.02 -4.61 6.43
C ILE A 245 12.23 -5.28 7.05
N GLU A 246 12.00 -6.40 7.71
CA GLU A 246 13.05 -7.27 8.23
C GLU A 246 13.43 -8.31 7.18
N ARG A 247 14.73 -8.44 6.92
CA ARG A 247 15.24 -9.57 6.12
C ARG A 247 15.12 -10.83 6.97
N GLN A 248 14.39 -11.82 6.49
CA GLN A 248 14.34 -13.09 7.19
C GLN A 248 15.69 -13.82 6.99
N GLU A 249 16.39 -14.07 8.09
CA GLU A 249 17.45 -15.07 8.09
C GLU A 249 16.77 -16.42 7.75
N VAL A 250 17.18 -17.01 6.64
CA VAL A 250 16.76 -18.38 6.32
C VAL A 250 17.37 -19.28 7.40
N GLU A 251 16.56 -19.70 8.37
CA GLU A 251 16.95 -20.78 9.27
C GLU A 251 17.24 -22.01 8.39
N MET A 252 18.52 -22.23 8.15
CA MET A 252 18.94 -23.51 7.63
C MET A 252 18.68 -24.53 8.73
N LEU A 253 17.62 -25.32 8.56
CA LEU A 253 17.47 -26.58 9.27
C LEU A 253 18.78 -27.33 9.11
N SER A 254 19.58 -27.30 10.16
CA SER A 254 20.74 -28.19 10.30
C SER A 254 20.21 -29.62 10.45
N GLN A 255 19.88 -30.24 9.33
CA GLN A 255 19.94 -31.70 9.25
C GLN A 255 21.40 -32.07 9.10
N VAL A 256 22.13 -32.01 10.19
CA VAL A 256 23.34 -32.80 10.35
C VAL A 256 22.87 -34.15 10.86
N SER A 257 22.96 -35.10 9.95
CA SER A 257 22.92 -36.54 10.10
C SER A 257 23.54 -37.00 11.40
N ALA A 258 22.81 -37.84 12.11
CA ALA A 258 23.40 -38.88 12.89
C ALA A 258 23.59 -40.10 12.00
#